data_661173ee581148883bc1a79ab8376e8c
#
_entry.id   661173ee581148883bc1a79ab8376e8c
#
_cell.length_a   1.000
_cell.length_b   1.000
_cell.length_c   1.000
_cell.angle_alpha   90.00
_cell.angle_beta   90.00
_cell.angle_gamma   90.00
#
_symmetry.space_group_name_H-M   'P 1'
#
loop_
_entity.id
_entity.type
_entity.pdbx_description
1 polymer ?
#
loop_
_entity_poly.entity_id
_entity_poly.type
_entity_poly.pdbx_seq_one_letter_code
_entity_poly.pdbx_strand_id
1 'polypeptide(L)'
;MPKEVIERYRNSVPEEVIQIWEEYGLGSFLNGYLRVINPDDYKELVEETYFSGKESIPLFTTAFADVITWENNKYIGIIFYREEDFDIMASGIKYFFYDIYNEREFTDDYFDLKLYEKAVKKYGELEYNQSFCFFHY
;
A
#
# COMPACT_ATOMS: atom_id res chain seq x y z
N MET A 1 -6.39 14.20 1.85
CA MET A 1 -6.73 13.76 0.49
C MET A 1 -7.58 14.83 -0.19
N PRO A 2 -7.18 15.30 -1.36
CA PRO A 2 -7.98 16.32 -2.08
C PRO A 2 -9.39 15.82 -2.43
N LYS A 3 -10.36 16.69 -2.30
CA LYS A 3 -11.76 16.36 -2.57
C LYS A 3 -12.00 15.87 -4.00
N GLU A 4 -11.37 16.50 -4.98
CA GLU A 4 -11.50 16.10 -6.38
C GLU A 4 -10.93 14.71 -6.65
N VAL A 5 -9.92 14.27 -5.91
CA VAL A 5 -9.38 12.91 -6.03
C VAL A 5 -10.39 11.91 -5.48
N ILE A 6 -10.97 12.18 -4.31
CA ILE A 6 -12.00 11.33 -3.71
C ILE A 6 -13.19 11.16 -4.67
N GLU A 7 -13.68 12.26 -5.24
CA GLU A 7 -14.81 12.21 -6.16
C GLU A 7 -14.49 11.45 -7.46
N ARG A 8 -13.28 11.61 -7.96
CA ARG A 8 -12.82 10.91 -9.19
C ARG A 8 -12.81 9.40 -9.01
N TYR A 9 -12.39 8.92 -7.83
CA TYR A 9 -12.27 7.49 -7.56
C TYR A 9 -13.43 6.87 -6.80
N ARG A 10 -14.46 7.65 -6.44
CA ARG A 10 -15.57 7.21 -5.57
C ARG A 10 -16.22 5.90 -6.04
N ASN A 11 -16.38 5.71 -7.33
CA ASN A 11 -17.02 4.51 -7.89
C ASN A 11 -15.99 3.48 -8.38
N SER A 12 -14.71 3.74 -8.21
CA SER A 12 -13.64 2.89 -8.71
C SER A 12 -12.88 2.14 -7.59
N VAL A 13 -13.06 2.57 -6.34
CA VAL A 13 -12.45 1.94 -5.17
C VAL A 13 -13.54 1.56 -4.16
N PRO A 14 -13.24 0.62 -3.23
CA PRO A 14 -14.23 0.25 -2.21
C PRO A 14 -14.61 1.42 -1.30
N GLU A 15 -15.82 1.38 -0.78
CA GLU A 15 -16.32 2.39 0.14
C GLU A 15 -15.44 2.54 1.39
N GLU A 16 -14.88 1.45 1.89
CA GLU A 16 -13.97 1.46 3.03
C GLU A 16 -12.74 2.34 2.77
N VAL A 17 -12.24 2.35 1.55
CA VAL A 17 -11.12 3.21 1.13
C VAL A 17 -11.56 4.68 1.12
N ILE A 18 -12.74 4.95 0.59
CA ILE A 18 -13.30 6.32 0.58
C ILE A 18 -13.44 6.84 2.01
N GLN A 19 -13.95 6.03 2.92
CA GLN A 19 -14.09 6.39 4.34
C GLN A 19 -12.74 6.72 4.97
N ILE A 20 -11.71 5.96 4.69
CA ILE A 20 -10.35 6.24 5.18
C ILE A 20 -9.87 7.60 4.66
N TRP A 21 -10.06 7.86 3.37
CA TRP A 21 -9.65 9.14 2.78
C TRP A 21 -10.40 10.34 3.38
N GLU A 22 -11.70 10.18 3.65
CA GLU A 22 -12.51 11.25 4.23
C GLU A 22 -12.20 11.51 5.70
N GLU A 23 -11.97 10.45 6.49
CA GLU A 23 -11.74 10.56 7.92
C GLU A 23 -10.29 10.85 8.31
N TYR A 24 -9.34 10.22 7.63
CA TYR A 24 -7.93 10.25 8.02
C TYR A 24 -7.02 10.92 6.99
N GLY A 25 -7.49 11.10 5.75
CA GLY A 25 -6.69 11.67 4.68
C GLY A 25 -5.46 10.83 4.35
N LEU A 26 -4.32 11.47 4.23
CA LEU A 26 -3.03 10.81 3.93
C LEU A 26 -2.34 10.46 5.25
N GLY A 27 -2.79 9.39 5.88
CA GLY A 27 -2.24 8.92 7.14
C GLY A 27 -1.48 7.60 7.01
N SER A 28 -1.20 6.97 8.15
CA SER A 28 -0.50 5.70 8.17
C SER A 28 -1.11 4.74 9.19
N PHE A 29 -0.83 3.46 8.99
CA PHE A 29 -1.25 2.35 9.86
C PHE A 29 -0.05 1.50 10.22
N LEU A 30 -0.22 0.58 11.18
CA LEU A 30 0.82 -0.36 11.59
C LEU A 30 2.13 0.36 11.97
N ASN A 31 2.00 1.37 12.83
CA ASN A 31 3.12 2.18 13.33
C ASN A 31 3.94 2.83 12.21
N GLY A 32 3.27 3.30 11.16
CA GLY A 32 3.92 3.98 10.03
C GLY A 32 4.39 3.08 8.92
N TYR A 33 4.19 1.77 9.04
CA TYR A 33 4.59 0.83 7.98
C TYR A 33 3.75 0.98 6.72
N LEU A 34 2.43 1.05 6.87
CA LEU A 34 1.49 1.15 5.76
C LEU A 34 0.99 2.58 5.64
N ARG A 35 1.19 3.22 4.49
CA ARG A 35 0.82 4.63 4.28
C ARG A 35 -0.26 4.73 3.21
N VAL A 36 -1.29 5.53 3.52
CA VAL A 36 -2.33 5.91 2.56
C VAL A 36 -1.73 6.92 1.59
N ILE A 37 -1.86 6.68 0.30
CA ILE A 37 -1.31 7.57 -0.73
C ILE A 37 -2.42 8.14 -1.60
N ASN A 38 -2.12 9.25 -2.28
CA ASN A 38 -2.94 9.75 -3.35
C ASN A 38 -2.66 8.90 -4.60
N PRO A 39 -3.66 8.20 -5.16
CA PRO A 39 -3.43 7.35 -6.34
C PRO A 39 -2.80 8.09 -7.51
N ASP A 40 -3.11 9.37 -7.69
CA ASP A 40 -2.57 10.17 -8.79
C ASP A 40 -1.05 10.33 -8.71
N ASP A 41 -0.47 10.30 -7.51
CA ASP A 41 0.98 10.45 -7.32
C ASP A 41 1.77 9.22 -7.78
N TYR A 42 1.12 8.06 -7.85
CA TYR A 42 1.76 6.77 -8.17
C TYR A 42 1.25 6.14 -9.46
N LYS A 43 0.19 6.70 -10.05
CA LYS A 43 -0.46 6.11 -11.22
C LYS A 43 0.48 5.97 -12.41
N GLU A 44 1.25 6.99 -12.73
CA GLU A 44 2.20 6.96 -13.83
C GLU A 44 3.27 5.88 -13.63
N LEU A 45 3.84 5.80 -12.42
CA LEU A 45 4.82 4.77 -12.09
C LEU A 45 4.25 3.36 -12.27
N VAL A 46 3.05 3.11 -11.75
CA VAL A 46 2.40 1.80 -11.85
C VAL A 46 2.06 1.45 -13.30
N GLU A 47 1.57 2.41 -14.08
CA GLU A 47 1.27 2.19 -15.50
C GLU A 47 2.51 1.84 -16.32
N GLU A 48 3.66 2.44 -16.01
CA GLU A 48 4.90 2.21 -16.75
C GLU A 48 5.63 0.93 -16.35
N THR A 49 5.47 0.48 -15.10
CA THR A 49 6.30 -0.58 -14.53
C THR A 49 5.56 -1.89 -14.27
N TYR A 50 4.24 -1.89 -14.30
CA TYR A 50 3.42 -3.06 -13.96
C TYR A 50 2.54 -3.43 -15.15
N PHE A 51 2.50 -4.72 -15.52
CA PHE A 51 1.79 -5.19 -16.71
C PHE A 51 0.28 -4.87 -16.69
N SER A 52 -0.35 -4.83 -15.52
CA SER A 52 -1.75 -4.47 -15.34
C SER A 52 -1.94 -3.03 -14.86
N GLY A 53 -0.93 -2.18 -15.03
CA GLY A 53 -0.89 -0.85 -14.43
C GLY A 53 -2.04 0.06 -14.82
N LYS A 54 -2.55 -0.04 -16.05
CA LYS A 54 -3.68 0.79 -16.50
C LYS A 54 -4.98 0.46 -15.78
N GLU A 55 -5.11 -0.75 -15.29
CA GLU A 55 -6.31 -1.25 -14.59
C GLU A 55 -6.14 -1.27 -13.07
N SER A 56 -4.97 -0.90 -12.59
CA SER A 56 -4.61 -0.92 -11.18
C SER A 56 -4.68 0.47 -10.58
N ILE A 57 -5.27 0.58 -9.39
CA ILE A 57 -5.34 1.85 -8.65
C ILE A 57 -4.42 1.74 -7.43
N PRO A 58 -3.34 2.52 -7.35
CA PRO A 58 -2.47 2.51 -6.17
C PRO A 58 -3.21 3.05 -4.95
N LEU A 59 -3.20 2.31 -3.84
CA LEU A 59 -3.90 2.69 -2.61
C LEU A 59 -2.96 2.99 -1.46
N PHE A 60 -1.90 2.20 -1.29
CA PHE A 60 -0.99 2.29 -0.16
C PHE A 60 0.45 2.09 -0.62
N THR A 61 1.38 2.63 0.16
CA THR A 61 2.79 2.25 0.07
C THR A 61 3.23 1.64 1.39
N THR A 62 4.31 0.88 1.35
CA THR A 62 4.90 0.32 2.57
C THR A 62 6.20 1.01 2.93
N ALA A 63 6.69 0.77 4.14
CA ALA A 63 7.97 1.30 4.60
C ALA A 63 9.16 0.82 3.76
N PHE A 64 8.99 -0.23 2.96
CA PHE A 64 10.01 -0.76 2.04
C PHE A 64 9.76 -0.38 0.58
N ALA A 65 8.93 0.63 0.35
CA ALA A 65 8.61 1.17 -0.98
C ALA A 65 7.84 0.20 -1.89
N ASP A 66 7.14 -0.77 -1.33
CA ASP A 66 6.20 -1.59 -2.08
C ASP A 66 4.90 -0.80 -2.28
N VAL A 67 4.18 -1.07 -3.38
CA VAL A 67 2.91 -0.40 -3.68
C VAL A 67 1.78 -1.41 -3.64
N ILE A 68 0.75 -1.11 -2.86
CA ILE A 68 -0.45 -1.93 -2.76
C ILE A 68 -1.54 -1.32 -3.63
N THR A 69 -2.15 -2.16 -4.47
CA THR A 69 -3.07 -1.75 -5.51
C THR A 69 -4.45 -2.38 -5.36
N TRP A 70 -5.46 -1.72 -5.92
CA TRP A 70 -6.80 -2.26 -6.12
C TRP A 70 -6.94 -2.64 -7.59
N GLU A 71 -7.24 -3.91 -7.88
CA GLU A 71 -7.20 -4.46 -9.23
C GLU A 71 -8.52 -5.12 -9.62
N ASN A 72 -8.96 -4.85 -10.83
CA ASN A 72 -10.16 -5.44 -11.43
C ASN A 72 -11.41 -5.30 -10.55
N ASN A 73 -11.47 -4.24 -9.77
CA ASN A 73 -12.59 -3.97 -8.84
C ASN A 73 -12.85 -5.12 -7.85
N LYS A 74 -11.85 -5.94 -7.57
CA LYS A 74 -12.00 -7.15 -6.74
C LYS A 74 -10.79 -7.49 -5.87
N TYR A 75 -9.57 -7.31 -6.35
CA TYR A 75 -8.37 -7.84 -5.71
C TYR A 75 -7.49 -6.75 -5.12
N ILE A 76 -6.84 -7.09 -4.00
CA ILE A 76 -5.72 -6.31 -3.47
C ILE A 76 -4.43 -6.97 -3.95
N GLY A 77 -3.63 -6.22 -4.71
CA GLY A 77 -2.32 -6.65 -5.16
C GLY A 77 -1.20 -5.92 -4.43
N ILE A 78 -0.01 -6.45 -4.53
CA ILE A 78 1.20 -5.80 -4.05
C ILE A 78 2.30 -5.90 -5.10
N ILE A 79 2.99 -4.79 -5.35
CA ILE A 79 4.12 -4.73 -6.26
C ILE A 79 5.38 -4.56 -5.42
N PHE A 80 6.24 -5.55 -5.43
CA PHE A 80 7.52 -5.54 -4.72
C PHE A 80 8.59 -4.94 -5.64
N TYR A 81 8.70 -3.62 -5.68
CA TYR A 81 9.61 -2.95 -6.61
C TYR A 81 11.08 -3.34 -6.41
N ARG A 82 11.49 -3.57 -5.17
CA ARG A 82 12.87 -3.99 -4.87
C ARG A 82 13.20 -5.39 -5.37
N GLU A 83 12.19 -6.23 -5.61
CA GLU A 83 12.36 -7.62 -6.05
C GLU A 83 11.87 -7.82 -7.49
N GLU A 84 11.36 -6.78 -8.12
CA GLU A 84 10.75 -6.84 -9.46
C GLU A 84 9.67 -7.92 -9.57
N ASP A 85 8.85 -8.05 -8.52
CA ASP A 85 7.83 -9.09 -8.40
C ASP A 85 6.49 -8.48 -7.97
N PHE A 86 5.43 -9.26 -8.07
CA PHE A 86 4.09 -8.86 -7.62
C PHE A 86 3.33 -10.08 -7.13
N ASP A 87 2.28 -9.84 -6.33
CA ASP A 87 1.40 -10.92 -5.85
C ASP A 87 0.00 -10.35 -5.60
N ILE A 88 -0.98 -11.25 -5.49
CA ILE A 88 -2.33 -10.92 -5.06
C ILE A 88 -2.45 -11.28 -3.58
N MET A 89 -2.72 -10.28 -2.75
CA MET A 89 -2.77 -10.45 -1.30
C MET A 89 -4.12 -10.96 -0.81
N ALA A 90 -5.21 -10.42 -1.37
CA ALA A 90 -6.55 -10.74 -0.89
C ALA A 90 -7.60 -10.49 -1.98
N SER A 91 -8.74 -11.16 -1.84
CA SER A 91 -9.93 -10.91 -2.65
C SER A 91 -10.90 -10.08 -1.82
N GLY A 92 -10.89 -8.75 -2.04
CA GLY A 92 -11.72 -7.80 -1.33
C GLY A 92 -11.00 -7.06 -0.21
N ILE A 93 -11.42 -5.82 0.00
CA ILE A 93 -10.75 -4.91 0.95
C ILE A 93 -10.98 -5.31 2.41
N LYS A 94 -12.12 -5.91 2.72
CA LYS A 94 -12.45 -6.33 4.08
C LYS A 94 -11.53 -7.44 4.56
N TYR A 95 -11.23 -8.40 3.69
CA TYR A 95 -10.30 -9.48 3.99
C TYR A 95 -8.88 -8.96 4.17
N PHE A 96 -8.47 -7.99 3.34
CA PHE A 96 -7.18 -7.35 3.48
C PHE A 96 -7.02 -6.70 4.86
N PHE A 97 -7.98 -5.88 5.30
CA PHE A 97 -7.91 -5.24 6.60
C PHE A 97 -7.99 -6.24 7.76
N TYR A 98 -8.83 -7.26 7.64
CA TYR A 98 -8.88 -8.31 8.64
C TYR A 98 -7.53 -9.01 8.78
N ASP A 99 -6.94 -9.41 7.65
CA ASP A 99 -5.71 -10.18 7.63
C ASP A 99 -4.51 -9.42 8.18
N ILE A 100 -4.38 -8.12 7.85
CA ILE A 100 -3.23 -7.34 8.34
C ILE A 100 -3.27 -7.09 9.85
N TYR A 101 -4.44 -7.18 10.46
CA TYR A 101 -4.58 -7.00 11.92
C TYR A 101 -4.72 -8.29 12.71
N ASN A 102 -5.13 -9.38 12.09
CA ASN A 102 -5.47 -10.62 12.80
C ASN A 102 -4.64 -11.84 12.39
N GLU A 103 -4.06 -11.85 11.19
CA GLU A 103 -3.35 -12.99 10.65
C GLU A 103 -1.85 -12.69 10.54
N ARG A 104 -1.09 -13.15 11.53
CA ARG A 104 0.34 -12.89 11.59
C ARG A 104 1.13 -13.49 10.43
N GLU A 105 0.76 -14.67 9.97
CA GLU A 105 1.39 -15.31 8.82
C GLU A 105 1.23 -14.46 7.55
N PHE A 106 0.05 -13.86 7.38
CA PHE A 106 -0.22 -12.97 6.24
C PHE A 106 0.72 -11.77 6.25
N THR A 107 0.86 -11.09 7.40
CA THR A 107 1.75 -9.93 7.50
C THR A 107 3.23 -10.31 7.41
N ASP A 108 3.61 -11.48 7.92
CA ASP A 108 4.99 -11.97 7.80
C ASP A 108 5.34 -12.31 6.35
N ASP A 109 4.38 -12.86 5.59
CA ASP A 109 4.58 -13.23 4.18
C ASP A 109 4.71 -12.01 3.26
N TYR A 110 3.94 -10.94 3.51
CA TYR A 110 3.87 -9.78 2.61
C TYR A 110 4.62 -8.57 3.13
N PHE A 111 4.68 -8.39 4.46
CA PHE A 111 5.19 -7.18 5.09
C PHE A 111 6.40 -7.49 5.93
N ASP A 112 7.35 -7.75 5.93
CA ASP A 112 8.49 -8.01 6.83
C ASP A 112 8.51 -7.06 8.04
N LEU A 113 7.48 -7.14 8.89
CA LEU A 113 7.31 -6.24 10.03
C LEU A 113 8.43 -6.36 11.07
N LYS A 114 9.02 -7.55 11.23
CA LYS A 114 10.15 -7.73 12.14
C LYS A 114 11.37 -6.95 11.69
N LEU A 115 11.63 -6.98 10.39
CA LEU A 115 12.73 -6.20 9.79
C LEU A 115 12.45 -4.70 9.92
N TYR A 116 11.19 -4.29 9.71
CA TYR A 116 10.78 -2.92 9.91
C TYR A 116 11.03 -2.44 11.34
N GLU A 117 10.61 -3.21 12.34
CA GLU A 117 10.84 -2.89 13.75
C GLU A 117 12.33 -2.74 14.07
N LYS A 118 13.15 -3.64 13.54
CA LYS A 118 14.61 -3.56 13.69
C LYS A 118 15.19 -2.31 13.03
N ALA A 119 14.70 -1.97 11.85
CA ALA A 119 15.16 -0.80 11.12
C ALA A 119 14.79 0.49 11.83
N VAL A 120 13.56 0.60 12.35
CA VAL A 120 13.12 1.76 13.14
C VAL A 120 13.96 1.90 14.41
N LYS A 121 14.24 0.79 15.08
CA LYS A 121 15.03 0.79 16.30
C LYS A 121 16.48 1.25 16.06
N LYS A 122 17.02 0.91 14.89
CA LYS A 122 18.42 1.26 14.53
C LYS A 122 18.55 2.65 13.91
N TYR A 123 17.63 3.02 13.04
CA TYR A 123 17.73 4.24 12.21
C TYR A 123 16.72 5.32 12.57
N GLY A 124 15.77 5.05 13.47
CA GLY A 124 14.70 5.96 13.85
C GLY A 124 13.45 5.80 12.99
N GLU A 125 12.39 6.46 13.39
CA GLU A 125 11.11 6.44 12.68
C GLU A 125 11.21 7.16 11.34
N LEU A 126 10.48 6.64 10.35
CA LEU A 126 10.38 7.27 9.04
C LEU A 126 9.37 8.40 9.05
N GLU A 127 9.64 9.44 8.28
CA GLU A 127 8.62 10.40 7.88
C GLU A 127 7.68 9.75 6.86
N TYR A 128 6.48 10.31 6.70
CA TYR A 128 5.44 9.76 5.82
C TYR A 128 5.95 9.46 4.39
N ASN A 129 6.79 10.33 3.85
CA ASN A 129 7.29 10.21 2.48
C ASN A 129 8.64 9.49 2.35
N GLN A 130 9.12 8.87 3.42
CA GLN A 130 10.37 8.13 3.43
C GLN A 130 10.13 6.63 3.42
N SER A 131 11.11 5.87 2.95
CA SER A 131 11.12 4.41 3.01
C SER A 131 12.52 3.90 3.31
N PHE A 132 12.60 2.67 3.83
CA PHE A 132 13.87 1.99 4.00
C PHE A 132 14.27 1.32 2.70
N CYS A 133 15.53 1.43 2.33
CA CYS A 133 16.07 0.79 1.15
C CYS A 133 17.26 -0.08 1.57
N PHE A 134 17.23 -1.34 1.15
CA PHE A 134 18.29 -2.29 1.41
C PHE A 134 18.99 -2.62 0.09
N PHE A 135 20.33 -2.48 0.08
CA PHE A 135 21.11 -2.83 -1.08
C PHE A 135 21.60 -4.26 -0.95
N HIS A 136 21.35 -5.07 -1.95
CA HIS A 136 21.89 -6.41 -2.07
C HIS A 136 23.03 -6.39 -3.09
N TYR A 137 24.16 -6.85 -2.66
CA TYR A 137 25.33 -6.99 -3.53
C TYR A 137 25.50 -8.45 -3.94
#